data_3146c7271309da4c01f369fba7776bc5
#
_entry.id   3146c7271309da4c01f369fba7776bc5
#
_cell.length_a   1.000
_cell.length_b   1.000
_cell.length_c   1.000
_cell.angle_alpha   90.00
_cell.angle_beta   90.00
_cell.angle_gamma   90.00
#
_symmetry.space_group_name_H-M   'P 1'
#
loop_
_entity.id
_entity.type
_entity.pdbx_description
1 polymer ?
#
loop_
_entity_poly.entity_id
_entity_poly.type
_entity_poly.pdbx_seq_one_letter_code
_entity_poly.pdbx_strand_id
1 'polypeptide(L)'
;MRKYLKYLFIPLLLIVGILAARGFYHYQKQYTGEEWFQKQESYISNLRTYVGEMDDVFALYIAGSIQEDDFLNHISVLQGELDIIQGCYKKEQTDHPVRTGTYTYEEKLGCEGVSETMDNLQEILIMAQGNSSDIDTLSYKYLALHQSIIDSMAKYTTAQVMMKAE
;
A
#
# COMPACT_ATOMS: atom_id res chain seq x y z
N MET A 1 23.72 -0.53 55.58
CA MET A 1 22.83 -0.89 54.44
C MET A 1 22.12 0.30 53.74
N ARG A 2 21.66 1.36 54.43
CA ARG A 2 20.92 2.49 53.77
C ARG A 2 21.77 3.37 52.81
N LYS A 3 23.10 3.42 52.91
CA LYS A 3 23.92 4.26 52.01
C LYS A 3 24.07 3.65 50.60
N TYR A 4 24.09 2.33 50.45
CA TYR A 4 24.22 1.68 49.14
C TYR A 4 22.92 1.67 48.34
N LEU A 5 21.77 1.76 49.01
CA LEU A 5 20.46 1.82 48.32
C LEU A 5 20.32 3.07 47.44
N LYS A 6 20.89 4.20 47.87
CA LYS A 6 20.86 5.45 47.10
C LYS A 6 21.65 5.37 45.80
N TYR A 7 22.78 4.64 45.78
CA TYR A 7 23.59 4.48 44.58
C TYR A 7 22.99 3.51 43.54
N LEU A 8 22.09 2.63 43.99
CA LEU A 8 21.37 1.72 43.10
C LEU A 8 20.10 2.38 42.50
N PHE A 9 19.51 3.33 43.25
CA PHE A 9 18.26 4.02 42.82
C PHE A 9 18.49 5.00 41.67
N ILE A 10 19.63 5.69 41.62
CA ILE A 10 19.96 6.68 40.59
C ILE A 10 20.08 6.02 39.20
N PRO A 11 20.89 4.96 39.00
CA PRO A 11 20.96 4.30 37.68
C PRO A 11 19.65 3.63 37.30
N LEU A 12 18.84 3.12 38.24
CA LEU A 12 17.55 2.55 37.96
C LEU A 12 16.57 3.61 37.43
N LEU A 13 16.53 4.80 38.05
CA LEU A 13 15.72 5.93 37.59
C LEU A 13 16.14 6.43 36.18
N LEU A 14 17.46 6.45 35.92
CA LEU A 14 17.99 6.80 34.61
C LEU A 14 17.53 5.79 33.53
N ILE A 15 17.63 4.50 33.82
CA ILE A 15 17.19 3.43 32.92
C ILE A 15 15.69 3.55 32.65
N VAL A 16 14.88 3.73 33.69
CA VAL A 16 13.40 3.91 33.56
C VAL A 16 13.09 5.19 32.75
N GLY A 17 13.81 6.29 33.00
CA GLY A 17 13.67 7.54 32.25
C GLY A 17 14.01 7.38 30.77
N ILE A 18 15.08 6.66 30.42
CA ILE A 18 15.49 6.38 29.03
C ILE A 18 14.45 5.48 28.35
N LEU A 19 13.96 4.44 29.03
CA LEU A 19 12.95 3.55 28.50
C LEU A 19 11.62 4.27 28.27
N ALA A 20 11.21 5.13 29.20
CA ALA A 20 10.02 5.95 29.08
C ALA A 20 10.12 6.96 27.92
N ALA A 21 11.27 7.64 27.81
CA ALA A 21 11.54 8.58 26.70
C ALA A 21 11.54 7.87 25.34
N ARG A 22 12.14 6.67 25.27
CA ARG A 22 12.13 5.86 24.05
C ARG A 22 10.72 5.37 23.69
N GLY A 23 9.95 4.90 24.70
CA GLY A 23 8.55 4.51 24.51
C GLY A 23 7.69 5.68 24.02
N PHE A 24 7.84 6.87 24.60
CA PHE A 24 7.14 8.09 24.19
C PHE A 24 7.52 8.52 22.78
N TYR A 25 8.81 8.45 22.42
CA TYR A 25 9.26 8.76 21.06
C TYR A 25 8.68 7.80 20.03
N HIS A 26 8.66 6.48 20.32
CA HIS A 26 8.02 5.50 19.45
C HIS A 26 6.51 5.72 19.34
N TYR A 27 5.84 6.09 20.44
CA TYR A 27 4.41 6.39 20.43
C TYR A 27 4.08 7.62 19.58
N GLN A 28 4.91 8.66 19.61
CA GLN A 28 4.72 9.86 18.78
C GLN A 28 4.90 9.62 17.29
N LYS A 29 5.66 8.58 16.90
CA LYS A 29 5.85 8.20 15.50
C LYS A 29 4.73 7.34 14.92
N GLN A 30 3.82 6.86 15.76
CA GLN A 30 2.72 6.00 15.31
C GLN A 30 1.57 6.85 14.78
N TYR A 31 1.01 6.44 13.63
CA TYR A 31 -0.24 7.01 13.13
C TYR A 31 -1.44 6.53 13.94
N THR A 32 -2.49 7.34 13.98
CA THR A 32 -3.85 6.88 14.25
C THR A 32 -4.42 6.19 13.01
N GLY A 33 -5.56 5.49 13.14
CA GLY A 33 -6.27 4.95 11.98
C GLY A 33 -6.63 6.02 10.98
N GLU A 34 -7.15 7.16 11.46
CA GLU A 34 -7.51 8.31 10.63
C GLU A 34 -6.30 8.90 9.90
N GLU A 35 -5.18 9.17 10.59
CA GLU A 35 -3.97 9.70 9.97
C GLU A 35 -3.44 8.77 8.87
N TRP A 36 -3.47 7.45 9.12
CA TRP A 36 -3.06 6.47 8.12
C TRP A 36 -4.03 6.40 6.96
N PHE A 37 -5.34 6.45 7.21
CA PHE A 37 -6.35 6.51 6.16
C PHE A 37 -6.20 7.75 5.27
N GLN A 38 -5.96 8.92 5.85
CA GLN A 38 -5.69 10.16 5.08
C GLN A 38 -4.45 10.02 4.19
N LYS A 39 -3.40 9.32 4.65
CA LYS A 39 -2.22 9.01 3.83
C LYS A 39 -2.55 8.15 2.60
N GLN A 40 -3.59 7.31 2.68
CA GLN A 40 -4.00 6.47 1.55
C GLN A 40 -4.47 7.26 0.34
N GLU A 41 -4.91 8.52 0.51
CA GLU A 41 -5.38 9.36 -0.60
C GLU A 41 -4.30 9.56 -1.66
N SER A 42 -3.05 9.78 -1.24
CA SER A 42 -1.94 9.92 -2.19
C SER A 42 -1.62 8.61 -2.90
N TYR A 43 -1.66 7.49 -2.19
CA TYR A 43 -1.41 6.18 -2.79
C TYR A 43 -2.50 5.80 -3.79
N ILE A 44 -3.78 5.93 -3.42
CA ILE A 44 -4.88 5.60 -4.34
C ILE A 44 -4.91 6.52 -5.57
N SER A 45 -4.52 7.79 -5.43
CA SER A 45 -4.37 8.71 -6.55
C SER A 45 -3.28 8.26 -7.51
N ASN A 46 -2.11 7.88 -7.01
CA ASN A 46 -1.01 7.35 -7.81
C ASN A 46 -1.41 6.03 -8.50
N LEU A 47 -2.08 5.13 -7.77
CA LEU A 47 -2.55 3.86 -8.32
C LEU A 47 -3.58 4.05 -9.44
N ARG A 48 -4.46 5.07 -9.35
CA ARG A 48 -5.41 5.40 -10.44
C ARG A 48 -4.68 5.83 -11.71
N THR A 49 -3.67 6.67 -11.59
CA THR A 49 -2.84 7.07 -12.73
C THR A 49 -2.13 5.87 -13.33
N TYR A 50 -1.52 5.06 -12.48
CA TYR A 50 -0.84 3.83 -12.87
C TYR A 50 -1.76 2.84 -13.61
N VAL A 51 -3.00 2.64 -13.12
CA VAL A 51 -4.01 1.79 -13.80
C VAL A 51 -4.30 2.33 -15.20
N GLY A 52 -4.47 3.66 -15.36
CA GLY A 52 -4.71 4.26 -16.67
C GLY A 52 -3.55 4.00 -17.65
N GLU A 53 -2.30 4.14 -17.20
CA GLU A 53 -1.11 3.85 -18.02
C GLU A 53 -1.03 2.37 -18.39
N MET A 54 -1.35 1.48 -17.47
CA MET A 54 -1.42 0.04 -17.71
C MET A 54 -2.51 -0.30 -18.72
N ASP A 55 -3.70 0.28 -18.58
CA ASP A 55 -4.84 0.07 -19.49
C ASP A 55 -4.47 0.49 -20.92
N ASP A 56 -3.79 1.62 -21.09
CA ASP A 56 -3.33 2.10 -22.40
C ASP A 56 -2.35 1.10 -23.04
N VAL A 57 -1.40 0.55 -22.28
CA VAL A 57 -0.43 -0.45 -22.77
C VAL A 57 -1.13 -1.73 -23.21
N PHE A 58 -2.06 -2.25 -22.40
CA PHE A 58 -2.84 -3.44 -22.75
C PHE A 58 -3.71 -3.19 -23.98
N ALA A 59 -4.39 -2.04 -24.07
CA ALA A 59 -5.22 -1.68 -25.22
C ALA A 59 -4.41 -1.62 -26.51
N LEU A 60 -3.21 -1.00 -26.49
CA LEU A 60 -2.32 -0.92 -27.65
C LEU A 60 -1.86 -2.31 -28.11
N TYR A 61 -1.53 -3.19 -27.19
CA TYR A 61 -1.07 -4.54 -27.50
C TYR A 61 -2.21 -5.41 -28.03
N ILE A 62 -3.36 -5.44 -27.37
CA ILE A 62 -4.54 -6.21 -27.79
C ILE A 62 -5.04 -5.73 -29.17
N ALA A 63 -4.96 -4.44 -29.47
CA ALA A 63 -5.28 -3.87 -30.78
C ALA A 63 -4.22 -4.17 -31.88
N GLY A 64 -3.10 -4.82 -31.55
CA GLY A 64 -2.00 -5.08 -32.48
C GLY A 64 -1.21 -3.84 -32.88
N SER A 65 -1.33 -2.74 -32.11
CA SER A 65 -0.64 -1.47 -32.36
C SER A 65 0.82 -1.49 -31.94
N ILE A 66 1.20 -2.36 -31.01
CA ILE A 66 2.58 -2.63 -30.57
C ILE A 66 2.88 -4.12 -30.65
N GLN A 67 4.17 -4.46 -30.81
CA GLN A 67 4.62 -5.85 -30.86
C GLN A 67 4.82 -6.41 -29.45
N GLU A 68 4.92 -7.74 -29.33
CA GLU A 68 5.11 -8.43 -28.05
C GLU A 68 6.33 -7.95 -27.28
N ASP A 69 7.47 -7.73 -27.95
CA ASP A 69 8.68 -7.24 -27.30
C ASP A 69 8.50 -5.84 -26.71
N ASP A 70 7.81 -4.94 -27.41
CA ASP A 70 7.50 -3.59 -26.93
C ASP A 70 6.53 -3.66 -25.74
N PHE A 71 5.49 -4.51 -25.84
CA PHE A 71 4.57 -4.77 -24.74
C PHE A 71 5.30 -5.24 -23.48
N LEU A 72 6.15 -6.27 -23.60
CA LEU A 72 6.91 -6.80 -22.46
C LEU A 72 7.89 -5.77 -21.87
N ASN A 73 8.47 -4.89 -22.71
CA ASN A 73 9.28 -3.77 -22.22
C ASN A 73 8.43 -2.79 -21.39
N HIS A 74 7.24 -2.43 -21.84
CA HIS A 74 6.31 -1.58 -21.07
C HIS A 74 5.90 -2.24 -19.77
N ILE A 75 5.54 -3.53 -19.79
CA ILE A 75 5.21 -4.30 -18.57
C ILE A 75 6.38 -4.29 -17.56
N SER A 76 7.62 -4.40 -18.04
CA SER A 76 8.82 -4.34 -17.16
C SER A 76 9.00 -2.95 -16.52
N VAL A 77 8.72 -1.87 -17.25
CA VAL A 77 8.74 -0.50 -16.71
C VAL A 77 7.67 -0.33 -15.65
N LEU A 78 6.42 -0.72 -15.95
CA LEU A 78 5.30 -0.69 -15.01
C LEU A 78 5.60 -1.51 -13.74
N GLN A 79 6.24 -2.69 -13.88
CA GLN A 79 6.66 -3.48 -12.72
C GLN A 79 7.62 -2.69 -11.81
N GLY A 80 8.63 -2.03 -12.39
CA GLY A 80 9.58 -1.21 -11.63
C GLY A 80 8.91 -0.04 -10.91
N GLU A 81 7.92 0.60 -11.52
CA GLU A 81 7.15 1.68 -10.91
C GLU A 81 6.26 1.18 -9.76
N LEU A 82 5.58 0.05 -9.96
CA LEU A 82 4.78 -0.56 -8.90
C LEU A 82 5.63 -0.98 -7.70
N ASP A 83 6.83 -1.54 -7.95
CA ASP A 83 7.77 -1.92 -6.89
C ASP A 83 8.20 -0.71 -6.05
N ILE A 84 8.37 0.47 -6.68
CA ILE A 84 8.67 1.73 -5.98
C ILE A 84 7.47 2.14 -5.11
N ILE A 85 6.25 2.13 -5.65
CA ILE A 85 5.03 2.49 -4.90
C ILE A 85 4.86 1.57 -3.70
N GLN A 86 4.97 0.25 -3.89
CA GLN A 86 4.87 -0.75 -2.82
C GLN A 86 5.99 -0.60 -1.79
N GLY A 87 7.22 -0.30 -2.24
CA GLY A 87 8.36 -0.04 -1.37
C GLY A 87 8.14 1.17 -0.48
N CYS A 88 7.65 2.28 -1.04
CA CYS A 88 7.28 3.47 -0.29
C CYS A 88 6.17 3.19 0.73
N TYR A 89 5.13 2.47 0.32
CA TYR A 89 4.01 2.09 1.19
C TYR A 89 4.48 1.24 2.39
N LYS A 90 5.25 0.18 2.14
CA LYS A 90 5.80 -0.70 3.19
C LYS A 90 6.74 0.04 4.13
N LYS A 91 7.56 0.94 3.58
CA LYS A 91 8.46 1.78 4.38
C LYS A 91 7.67 2.70 5.30
N GLU A 92 6.65 3.39 4.79
CA GLU A 92 5.80 4.28 5.58
C GLU A 92 5.11 3.51 6.72
N GLN A 93 4.56 2.32 6.46
CA GLN A 93 3.98 1.45 7.49
C GLN A 93 5.00 1.02 8.56
N THR A 94 6.26 0.80 8.16
CA THR A 94 7.33 0.39 9.07
C THR A 94 7.81 1.55 9.93
N ASP A 95 7.99 2.72 9.31
CA ASP A 95 8.49 3.92 9.98
C ASP A 95 7.42 4.54 10.89
N HIS A 96 6.14 4.40 10.53
CA HIS A 96 4.98 4.95 11.21
C HIS A 96 3.87 3.90 11.39
N PRO A 97 4.09 2.87 12.23
CA PRO A 97 3.06 1.84 12.45
C PRO A 97 1.80 2.45 13.05
N VAL A 98 0.65 1.91 12.67
CA VAL A 98 -0.64 2.38 13.21
C VAL A 98 -0.84 1.86 14.63
N ARG A 99 -1.33 2.73 15.51
CA ARG A 99 -1.64 2.38 16.92
C ARG A 99 -2.75 1.34 16.97
N THR A 100 -2.53 0.33 17.80
CA THR A 100 -3.54 -0.73 18.00
C THR A 100 -4.84 -0.14 18.54
N GLY A 101 -5.97 -0.54 17.95
CA GLY A 101 -7.31 -0.16 18.39
C GLY A 101 -7.75 1.26 17.99
N THR A 102 -7.01 1.94 17.11
CA THR A 102 -7.41 3.28 16.62
C THR A 102 -8.15 3.24 15.29
N TYR A 103 -8.22 2.10 14.59
CA TYR A 103 -8.99 1.97 13.36
C TYR A 103 -10.50 1.89 13.62
N THR A 104 -11.27 2.66 12.86
CA THR A 104 -12.68 2.38 12.61
C THR A 104 -12.81 1.27 11.55
N TYR A 105 -14.03 0.78 11.36
CA TYR A 105 -14.31 -0.19 10.29
C TYR A 105 -14.04 0.41 8.90
N GLU A 106 -14.48 1.65 8.69
CA GLU A 106 -14.36 2.39 7.43
C GLU A 106 -12.89 2.64 7.07
N GLU A 107 -12.10 3.13 8.04
CA GLU A 107 -10.67 3.35 7.86
C GLU A 107 -9.94 2.06 7.47
N LYS A 108 -10.28 0.97 8.15
CA LYS A 108 -9.71 -0.35 7.84
C LYS A 108 -10.09 -0.81 6.45
N LEU A 109 -11.38 -0.69 6.08
CA LEU A 109 -11.89 -1.06 4.75
C LEU A 109 -11.14 -0.30 3.65
N GLY A 110 -10.94 1.01 3.81
CA GLY A 110 -10.25 1.83 2.84
C GLY A 110 -8.76 1.47 2.70
N CYS A 111 -8.07 1.24 3.83
CA CYS A 111 -6.66 0.82 3.81
C CYS A 111 -6.48 -0.56 3.18
N GLU A 112 -7.38 -1.50 3.45
CA GLU A 112 -7.40 -2.83 2.80
C GLU A 112 -7.60 -2.68 1.29
N GLY A 113 -8.50 -1.81 0.84
CA GLY A 113 -8.72 -1.55 -0.58
C GLY A 113 -7.48 -1.07 -1.31
N VAL A 114 -6.68 -0.19 -0.69
CA VAL A 114 -5.42 0.29 -1.28
C VAL A 114 -4.37 -0.83 -1.37
N SER A 115 -4.23 -1.64 -0.31
CA SER A 115 -3.29 -2.78 -0.31
C SER A 115 -3.68 -3.84 -1.35
N GLU A 116 -4.96 -4.23 -1.39
CA GLU A 116 -5.48 -5.18 -2.38
C GLU A 116 -5.32 -4.67 -3.82
N THR A 117 -5.46 -3.36 -4.04
CA THR A 117 -5.21 -2.78 -5.37
C THR A 117 -3.77 -3.02 -5.82
N MET A 118 -2.79 -2.82 -4.94
CA MET A 118 -1.38 -3.08 -5.27
C MET A 118 -1.12 -4.56 -5.55
N ASP A 119 -1.74 -5.46 -4.77
CA ASP A 119 -1.60 -6.90 -4.95
C ASP A 119 -2.23 -7.37 -6.28
N ASN A 120 -3.42 -6.86 -6.62
CA ASN A 120 -4.08 -7.15 -7.89
C ASN A 120 -3.30 -6.63 -9.10
N LEU A 121 -2.70 -5.44 -8.99
CA LEU A 121 -1.81 -4.89 -10.03
C LEU A 121 -0.59 -5.77 -10.24
N GLN A 122 0.05 -6.21 -9.16
CA GLN A 122 1.17 -7.14 -9.22
C GLN A 122 0.79 -8.45 -9.94
N GLU A 123 -0.40 -8.98 -9.66
CA GLU A 123 -0.91 -10.20 -10.30
C GLU A 123 -1.12 -10.00 -11.81
N ILE A 124 -1.67 -8.84 -12.23
CA ILE A 124 -1.83 -8.51 -13.66
C ILE A 124 -0.48 -8.48 -14.38
N LEU A 125 0.53 -7.85 -13.80
CA LEU A 125 1.85 -7.75 -14.44
C LEU A 125 2.52 -9.12 -14.58
N ILE A 126 2.42 -9.97 -13.56
CA ILE A 126 2.92 -11.36 -13.62
C ILE A 126 2.15 -12.14 -14.67
N MET A 127 0.83 -12.01 -14.71
CA MET A 127 -0.02 -12.66 -15.71
C MET A 127 0.35 -12.21 -17.12
N ALA A 128 0.60 -10.92 -17.33
CA ALA A 128 0.99 -10.35 -18.62
C ALA A 128 2.31 -10.98 -19.15
N GLN A 129 3.32 -11.08 -18.29
CA GLN A 129 4.60 -11.70 -18.63
C GLN A 129 4.46 -13.18 -19.01
N GLY A 130 3.56 -13.90 -18.37
CA GLY A 130 3.37 -15.34 -18.60
C GLY A 130 2.43 -15.70 -19.75
N ASN A 131 1.67 -14.73 -20.31
CA ASN A 131 0.65 -14.99 -21.35
C ASN A 131 0.74 -14.03 -22.54
N SER A 132 1.84 -13.32 -22.72
CA SER A 132 2.00 -12.32 -23.79
C SER A 132 1.83 -12.91 -25.19
N SER A 133 2.27 -14.14 -25.44
CA SER A 133 2.17 -14.79 -26.74
C SER A 133 0.76 -15.28 -27.12
N ASP A 134 -0.19 -15.27 -26.19
CA ASP A 134 -1.60 -15.67 -26.40
C ASP A 134 -2.55 -14.52 -26.05
N ILE A 135 -2.84 -13.67 -27.06
CA ILE A 135 -3.64 -12.44 -26.90
C ILE A 135 -5.05 -12.75 -26.38
N ASP A 136 -5.65 -13.85 -26.80
CA ASP A 136 -7.03 -14.20 -26.38
C ASP A 136 -7.05 -14.55 -24.88
N THR A 137 -6.12 -15.41 -24.44
CA THR A 137 -5.94 -15.77 -23.02
C THR A 137 -5.55 -14.54 -22.20
N LEU A 138 -4.63 -13.70 -22.69
CA LEU A 138 -4.20 -12.47 -22.05
C LEU A 138 -5.38 -11.53 -21.83
N SER A 139 -6.16 -11.26 -22.88
CA SER A 139 -7.33 -10.37 -22.83
C SER A 139 -8.38 -10.84 -21.83
N TYR A 140 -8.70 -12.12 -21.84
CA TYR A 140 -9.67 -12.69 -20.91
C TYR A 140 -9.22 -12.58 -19.44
N LYS A 141 -7.97 -12.95 -19.16
CA LYS A 141 -7.41 -12.88 -17.80
C LYS A 141 -7.27 -11.42 -17.34
N TYR A 142 -6.84 -10.53 -18.24
CA TYR A 142 -6.75 -9.11 -17.94
C TYR A 142 -8.08 -8.54 -17.47
N LEU A 143 -9.17 -8.78 -18.22
CA LEU A 143 -10.49 -8.28 -17.84
C LEU A 143 -10.96 -8.79 -16.47
N ALA A 144 -10.69 -10.07 -16.17
CA ALA A 144 -11.05 -10.65 -14.88
C ALA A 144 -10.29 -10.01 -13.71
N LEU A 145 -8.97 -9.83 -13.84
CA LEU A 145 -8.13 -9.19 -12.82
C LEU A 145 -8.38 -7.68 -12.72
N HIS A 146 -8.64 -7.02 -13.84
CA HIS A 146 -8.98 -5.60 -13.86
C HIS A 146 -10.26 -5.30 -13.06
N GLN A 147 -11.26 -6.19 -13.11
CA GLN A 147 -12.45 -6.05 -12.27
C GLN A 147 -12.08 -6.10 -10.77
N SER A 148 -11.13 -6.95 -10.38
CA SER A 148 -10.65 -7.02 -8.98
C SER A 148 -9.97 -5.71 -8.55
N ILE A 149 -9.27 -5.02 -9.46
CA ILE A 149 -8.70 -3.68 -9.19
C ILE A 149 -9.82 -2.67 -8.97
N ILE A 150 -10.83 -2.64 -9.83
CA ILE A 150 -11.97 -1.72 -9.68
C ILE A 150 -12.66 -1.95 -8.33
N ASP A 151 -12.91 -3.20 -7.97
CA ASP A 151 -13.57 -3.57 -6.72
C ASP A 151 -12.73 -3.16 -5.49
N SER A 152 -11.41 -3.37 -5.52
CA SER A 152 -10.53 -2.96 -4.43
C SER A 152 -10.42 -1.43 -4.30
N MET A 153 -10.35 -0.69 -5.41
CA MET A 153 -10.40 0.79 -5.40
C MET A 153 -11.74 1.32 -4.89
N ALA A 154 -12.85 0.63 -5.19
CA ALA A 154 -14.17 1.00 -4.71
C ALA A 154 -14.29 0.90 -3.18
N LYS A 155 -13.56 -0.01 -2.52
CA LYS A 155 -13.50 -0.09 -1.05
C LYS A 155 -13.03 1.23 -0.43
N TYR A 156 -11.95 1.83 -0.97
CA TYR A 156 -11.45 3.12 -0.50
C TYR A 156 -12.47 4.24 -0.71
N THR A 157 -13.08 4.32 -1.88
CA THR A 157 -14.10 5.34 -2.17
C THR A 157 -15.34 5.18 -1.29
N THR A 158 -15.78 3.94 -1.06
CA THR A 158 -16.90 3.62 -0.17
C THR A 158 -16.58 4.06 1.27
N ALA A 159 -15.39 3.75 1.77
CA ALA A 159 -14.93 4.18 3.08
C ALA A 159 -14.97 5.71 3.23
N GLN A 160 -14.47 6.45 2.23
CA GLN A 160 -14.54 7.92 2.24
C GLN A 160 -15.98 8.46 2.30
N VAL A 161 -16.91 7.83 1.59
CA VAL A 161 -18.33 8.25 1.60
C VAL A 161 -18.96 7.96 2.96
N MET A 162 -18.69 6.79 3.54
CA MET A 162 -19.22 6.40 4.86
C MET A 162 -18.75 7.35 5.95
N MET A 163 -17.45 7.68 5.99
CA MET A 163 -16.87 8.62 6.97
C MET A 163 -17.40 10.05 6.85
N LYS A 164 -17.87 10.47 5.67
CA LYS A 164 -18.48 11.81 5.48
C LYS A 164 -19.97 11.86 5.84
N ALA A 165 -20.60 10.71 6.01
CA ALA A 165 -22.02 10.60 6.33
C ALA A 165 -22.30 10.59 7.84
N GLU A 166 -21.28 10.43 8.68
CA GLU A 166 -21.32 10.55 10.14
C GLU A 166 -21.11 12.00 10.60
#